data_ec5daa8aec1ea3e93a484fc43e40b1dc
#
_entry.id   ec5daa8aec1ea3e93a484fc43e40b1dc
#
_cell.length_a   1.000
_cell.length_b   1.000
_cell.length_c   1.000
_cell.angle_alpha   90.00
_cell.angle_beta   90.00
_cell.angle_gamma   90.00
#
_symmetry.space_group_name_H-M   'P 1'
#
loop_
_entity.id
_entity.type
_entity.pdbx_description
1 polymer ?
#
loop_
_entity_poly.entity_id
_entity_poly.type
_entity_poly.pdbx_seq_one_letter_code
_entity_poly.pdbx_strand_id
1 'polypeptide(L)'
;MSVCLCTLAIHAPYRQRARLLLSDMATVPWIVLTDAPEDFADLAVRAIRHQPTGPMAVDYLRRLGPTGNGQGAAAYHDKRFAIRAALRDFDTAIFFDADSRVPGLPLAASYPPGLAVVPVVRKSVAEHLETCGSWRRPAFETLARDLTGDIAILETARWCHETCYAVTRDGAEERFFQAWARGAELMQGQGVFSGEGGVMGLAAACAGWTTDYDALTPLVPFVEHEGGGPKEA
;
A
#
# COMPACT_ATOMS: atom_id res chain seq x y z
N MET A 1 15.73 -9.53 -13.78
CA MET A 1 15.13 -8.61 -12.81
C MET A 1 15.18 -9.22 -11.43
N SER A 2 15.58 -8.46 -10.43
CA SER A 2 15.62 -8.89 -9.04
C SER A 2 14.34 -8.48 -8.32
N VAL A 3 13.75 -9.38 -7.52
CA VAL A 3 12.49 -9.17 -6.81
C VAL A 3 12.74 -9.23 -5.30
N CYS A 4 12.13 -8.32 -4.56
CA CYS A 4 12.09 -8.30 -3.11
C CYS A 4 10.65 -8.21 -2.62
N LEU A 5 10.31 -8.96 -1.58
CA LEU A 5 9.05 -8.81 -0.87
C LEU A 5 9.23 -7.79 0.26
N CYS A 6 8.21 -7.01 0.55
CA CYS A 6 8.30 -6.04 1.64
C CYS A 6 6.97 -5.89 2.40
N THR A 7 7.05 -5.47 3.64
CA THR A 7 5.90 -5.23 4.51
C THR A 7 6.18 -4.14 5.53
N LEU A 8 5.10 -3.58 6.10
CA LEU A 8 5.12 -2.64 7.21
C LEU A 8 4.49 -3.31 8.43
N ALA A 9 5.28 -3.53 9.49
CA ALA A 9 4.88 -4.24 10.70
C ALA A 9 5.12 -3.36 11.94
N ILE A 10 4.16 -2.50 12.25
CA ILE A 10 4.17 -1.59 13.38
C ILE A 10 3.23 -2.11 14.47
N HIS A 11 3.66 -2.07 15.74
CA HIS A 11 3.02 -2.66 16.90
C HIS A 11 3.08 -4.20 16.98
N ALA A 12 3.10 -4.71 18.20
CA ALA A 12 3.29 -6.13 18.50
C ALA A 12 2.33 -7.06 17.75
N PRO A 13 1.00 -6.81 17.63
CA PRO A 13 0.11 -7.68 16.87
C PRO A 13 0.48 -7.81 15.39
N TYR A 14 0.84 -6.70 14.74
CA TYR A 14 1.25 -6.71 13.33
C TYR A 14 2.63 -7.34 13.14
N ARG A 15 3.56 -7.16 14.09
CA ARG A 15 4.86 -7.84 14.05
C ARG A 15 4.71 -9.35 14.18
N GLN A 16 3.80 -9.83 15.04
CA GLN A 16 3.51 -11.27 15.15
C GLN A 16 2.93 -11.84 13.85
N ARG A 17 2.00 -11.14 13.22
CA ARG A 17 1.42 -11.55 11.92
C ARG A 17 2.47 -11.51 10.81
N ALA A 18 3.28 -10.45 10.74
CA ALA A 18 4.37 -10.35 9.77
C ALA A 18 5.35 -11.53 9.89
N ARG A 19 5.66 -12.03 11.10
CA ARG A 19 6.51 -13.21 11.25
C ARG A 19 5.91 -14.46 10.60
N LEU A 20 4.59 -14.62 10.64
CA LEU A 20 3.90 -15.71 9.92
C LEU A 20 3.97 -15.51 8.41
N LEU A 21 3.71 -14.30 7.93
CA LEU A 21 3.85 -13.94 6.52
C LEU A 21 5.25 -14.25 5.99
N LEU A 22 6.29 -13.85 6.73
CA LEU A 22 7.70 -14.07 6.36
C LEU A 22 8.05 -15.57 6.29
N SER A 23 7.46 -16.40 7.15
CA SER A 23 7.69 -17.83 7.16
C SER A 23 7.12 -18.53 5.93
N ASP A 24 6.08 -17.99 5.30
CA ASP A 24 5.46 -18.55 4.10
C ASP A 24 6.40 -18.52 2.88
N MET A 25 7.36 -17.58 2.85
CA MET A 25 8.28 -17.33 1.73
C MET A 25 9.71 -17.05 2.20
N ALA A 26 10.23 -17.88 3.09
CA ALA A 26 11.53 -17.69 3.75
C ALA A 26 12.75 -17.70 2.78
N THR A 27 12.59 -18.19 1.56
CA THR A 27 13.67 -18.26 0.56
C THR A 27 13.78 -17.03 -0.33
N VAL A 28 12.81 -16.11 -0.23
CA VAL A 28 12.80 -14.87 -1.02
C VAL A 28 13.34 -13.72 -0.16
N PRO A 29 14.10 -12.76 -0.71
CA PRO A 29 14.53 -11.58 0.03
C PRO A 29 13.34 -10.78 0.58
N TRP A 30 13.38 -10.43 1.86
CA TRP A 30 12.38 -9.61 2.52
C TRP A 30 12.97 -8.34 3.11
N ILE A 31 12.22 -7.25 2.99
CA ILE A 31 12.42 -6.02 3.77
C ILE A 31 11.19 -5.77 4.65
N VAL A 32 11.44 -5.64 5.94
CA VAL A 32 10.40 -5.35 6.94
C VAL A 32 10.66 -3.98 7.53
N LEU A 33 9.75 -3.04 7.33
CA LEU A 33 9.74 -1.80 8.09
C LEU A 33 8.99 -2.01 9.41
N THR A 34 9.63 -1.68 10.54
CA THR A 34 9.08 -1.99 11.86
C THR A 34 9.56 -1.03 12.94
N ASP A 35 8.78 -0.85 13.99
CA ASP A 35 9.15 -0.11 15.20
C ASP A 35 10.11 -0.91 16.12
N ALA A 36 10.21 -2.24 15.94
CA ALA A 36 11.07 -3.14 16.74
C ALA A 36 11.80 -4.16 15.84
N PRO A 37 12.91 -3.79 15.18
CA PRO A 37 13.68 -4.71 14.32
C PRO A 37 14.20 -5.95 15.05
N GLU A 38 14.45 -5.84 16.34
CA GLU A 38 14.89 -6.94 17.21
C GLU A 38 13.93 -8.11 17.23
N ASP A 39 12.63 -7.89 17.00
CA ASP A 39 11.62 -8.95 16.89
C ASP A 39 11.79 -9.84 15.65
N PHE A 40 12.67 -9.48 14.73
CA PHE A 40 12.96 -10.20 13.49
C PHE A 40 14.41 -10.69 13.39
N ALA A 41 15.20 -10.56 14.45
CA ALA A 41 16.64 -10.86 14.42
C ALA A 41 16.99 -12.33 14.17
N ASP A 42 16.04 -13.24 14.41
CA ASP A 42 16.16 -14.70 14.18
C ASP A 42 15.74 -15.12 12.75
N LEU A 43 15.25 -14.18 11.95
CA LEU A 43 14.79 -14.45 10.58
C LEU A 43 15.82 -13.95 9.55
N ALA A 44 15.88 -14.61 8.40
CA ALA A 44 16.72 -14.22 7.27
C ALA A 44 16.10 -13.05 6.48
N VAL A 45 15.83 -11.93 7.17
CA VAL A 45 15.18 -10.76 6.60
C VAL A 45 15.96 -9.48 6.94
N ARG A 46 15.80 -8.43 6.16
CA ARG A 46 16.30 -7.10 6.49
C ARG A 46 15.23 -6.29 7.21
N ALA A 47 15.27 -6.29 8.52
CA ALA A 47 14.41 -5.44 9.34
C ALA A 47 15.01 -4.04 9.48
N ILE A 48 14.22 -3.01 9.19
CA ILE A 48 14.62 -1.59 9.22
C ILE A 48 13.75 -0.87 10.24
N ARG A 49 14.37 -0.18 11.18
CA ARG A 49 13.66 0.62 12.18
C ARG A 49 12.91 1.76 11.51
N HIS A 50 11.62 1.87 11.81
CA HIS A 50 10.75 2.93 11.32
C HIS A 50 9.87 3.45 12.46
N GLN A 51 9.71 4.76 12.49
CA GLN A 51 8.73 5.43 13.36
C GLN A 51 7.58 5.91 12.48
N PRO A 52 6.32 5.59 12.82
CA PRO A 52 5.16 6.05 12.07
C PRO A 52 5.14 7.56 11.88
N THR A 53 4.86 8.02 10.66
CA THR A 53 4.85 9.45 10.31
C THR A 53 3.54 10.14 10.70
N GLY A 54 2.59 9.42 11.23
CA GLY A 54 1.29 9.97 11.65
C GLY A 54 0.57 9.10 12.67
N PRO A 55 -0.67 9.49 13.05
CA PRO A 55 -1.43 8.77 14.06
C PRO A 55 -1.70 7.33 13.66
N MET A 56 -1.59 6.45 14.63
CA MET A 56 -1.89 5.02 14.48
C MET A 56 -3.40 4.78 14.55
N ALA A 57 -3.85 3.68 13.95
CA ALA A 57 -5.26 3.31 13.89
C ALA A 57 -5.98 3.32 15.27
N VAL A 58 -5.27 2.89 16.33
CA VAL A 58 -5.82 2.86 17.69
C VAL A 58 -6.12 4.27 18.22
N ASP A 59 -5.22 5.23 17.98
CA ASP A 59 -5.42 6.63 18.40
C ASP A 59 -6.51 7.30 17.59
N TYR A 60 -6.63 6.91 16.34
CA TYR A 60 -7.64 7.41 15.44
C TYR A 60 -9.05 6.99 15.83
N LEU A 61 -9.29 5.71 16.12
CA LEU A 61 -10.59 5.20 16.56
C LEU A 61 -11.06 5.87 17.86
N ARG A 62 -10.14 6.24 18.75
CA ARG A 62 -10.45 6.98 19.97
C ARG A 62 -10.89 8.42 19.67
N ARG A 63 -10.36 9.07 18.62
CA ARG A 63 -10.66 10.47 18.28
C ARG A 63 -11.98 10.64 17.53
N LEU A 64 -12.40 9.66 16.72
CA LEU A 64 -13.62 9.76 15.92
C LEU A 64 -14.89 9.38 16.67
N GLY A 65 -14.79 8.71 17.81
CA GLY A 65 -15.93 8.20 18.55
C GLY A 65 -16.72 7.10 17.79
N PRO A 66 -17.86 6.65 18.34
CA PRO A 66 -18.61 5.52 17.79
C PRO A 66 -19.27 5.74 16.43
N THR A 67 -19.32 6.98 15.94
CA THR A 67 -19.90 7.33 14.63
C THR A 67 -18.86 7.53 13.53
N GLY A 68 -17.58 7.39 13.84
CA GLY A 68 -16.50 7.56 12.88
C GLY A 68 -16.47 6.43 11.86
N ASN A 69 -16.87 6.69 10.63
CA ASN A 69 -16.71 5.79 9.48
C ASN A 69 -15.25 5.62 9.08
N GLY A 70 -14.31 6.01 9.92
CA GLY A 70 -12.91 6.05 9.61
C GLY A 70 -12.19 4.84 10.15
N GLN A 71 -12.12 3.79 9.38
CA GLN A 71 -11.07 2.79 9.54
C GLN A 71 -9.85 3.32 8.80
N GLY A 72 -8.78 3.61 9.51
CA GLY A 72 -7.56 4.04 8.87
C GLY A 72 -6.59 4.74 9.81
N ALA A 73 -5.34 4.81 9.39
CA ALA A 73 -4.30 5.56 10.06
C ALA A 73 -3.41 6.26 9.03
N ALA A 74 -2.88 7.43 9.38
CA ALA A 74 -1.90 8.10 8.53
C ALA A 74 -0.69 7.20 8.24
N ALA A 75 -0.35 6.32 9.19
CA ALA A 75 0.72 5.34 9.04
C ALA A 75 0.49 4.32 7.90
N TYR A 76 -0.73 4.15 7.36
CA TYR A 76 -0.93 3.31 6.18
C TYR A 76 -0.15 3.83 4.97
N HIS A 77 0.00 5.13 4.84
CA HIS A 77 0.83 5.71 3.78
C HIS A 77 2.33 5.42 3.95
N ASP A 78 2.77 4.94 5.13
CA ASP A 78 4.17 4.60 5.38
C ASP A 78 4.61 3.32 4.65
N LYS A 79 3.68 2.55 4.09
CA LYS A 79 3.95 1.45 3.16
C LYS A 79 4.92 1.88 2.04
N ARG A 80 4.84 3.14 1.58
CA ARG A 80 5.76 3.71 0.59
C ARG A 80 7.23 3.62 0.98
N PHE A 81 7.55 3.70 2.26
CA PHE A 81 8.94 3.61 2.73
C PHE A 81 9.49 2.19 2.67
N ALA A 82 8.65 1.16 2.88
CA ALA A 82 9.05 -0.23 2.72
C ALA A 82 9.39 -0.53 1.26
N ILE A 83 8.53 -0.08 0.34
CA ILE A 83 8.75 -0.23 -1.11
C ILE A 83 10.01 0.53 -1.54
N ARG A 84 10.14 1.78 -1.12
CA ARG A 84 11.32 2.60 -1.45
C ARG A 84 12.61 2.00 -0.91
N ALA A 85 12.58 1.37 0.28
CA ALA A 85 13.72 0.65 0.84
C ALA A 85 14.09 -0.58 0.00
N ALA A 86 13.09 -1.33 -0.49
CA ALA A 86 13.31 -2.48 -1.35
C ALA A 86 13.89 -2.07 -2.71
N LEU A 87 13.35 -1.03 -3.32
CA LEU A 87 13.80 -0.54 -4.62
C LEU A 87 15.20 0.09 -4.61
N ARG A 88 15.87 0.24 -3.47
CA ARG A 88 17.30 0.64 -3.45
C ARG A 88 18.19 -0.45 -4.03
N ASP A 89 17.85 -1.71 -3.77
CA ASP A 89 18.70 -2.85 -4.06
C ASP A 89 18.08 -3.83 -5.08
N PHE A 90 16.77 -3.69 -5.35
CA PHE A 90 16.01 -4.59 -6.22
C PHE A 90 15.28 -3.82 -7.33
N ASP A 91 14.99 -4.50 -8.45
CA ASP A 91 14.26 -3.92 -9.57
C ASP A 91 12.76 -3.82 -9.30
N THR A 92 12.22 -4.79 -8.56
CA THR A 92 10.80 -4.87 -8.20
C THR A 92 10.63 -5.09 -6.70
N ALA A 93 9.75 -4.31 -6.09
CA ALA A 93 9.26 -4.48 -4.73
C ALA A 93 7.81 -4.94 -4.75
N ILE A 94 7.49 -6.08 -4.12
CA ILE A 94 6.11 -6.54 -3.93
C ILE A 94 5.76 -6.34 -2.47
N PHE A 95 4.76 -5.50 -2.22
CA PHE A 95 4.27 -5.21 -0.88
C PHE A 95 3.14 -6.17 -0.50
N PHE A 96 3.15 -6.61 0.75
CA PHE A 96 2.04 -7.31 1.40
C PHE A 96 1.71 -6.65 2.73
N ASP A 97 0.42 -6.54 3.05
CA ASP A 97 0.01 -6.19 4.41
C ASP A 97 0.52 -7.25 5.41
N ALA A 98 0.91 -6.80 6.60
CA ALA A 98 1.51 -7.66 7.62
C ALA A 98 0.59 -8.80 8.09
N ASP A 99 -0.71 -8.66 7.89
CA ASP A 99 -1.74 -9.66 8.21
C ASP A 99 -2.17 -10.51 7.01
N SER A 100 -1.37 -10.51 5.95
CA SER A 100 -1.52 -11.44 4.83
C SER A 100 -0.82 -12.77 5.10
N ARG A 101 -1.30 -13.84 4.44
CA ARG A 101 -0.64 -15.14 4.32
C ARG A 101 -0.44 -15.44 2.84
N VAL A 102 0.70 -15.99 2.49
CA VAL A 102 1.09 -16.19 1.09
C VAL A 102 1.77 -17.57 0.87
N PRO A 103 1.19 -18.67 1.38
CA PRO A 103 1.85 -19.97 1.30
C PRO A 103 2.03 -20.40 -0.15
N GLY A 104 3.29 -20.69 -0.53
CA GLY A 104 3.61 -21.19 -1.86
C GLY A 104 3.40 -20.21 -3.01
N LEU A 105 3.46 -18.90 -2.73
CA LEU A 105 3.26 -17.83 -3.71
C LEU A 105 4.14 -18.01 -4.96
N PRO A 106 3.56 -18.11 -6.16
CA PRO A 106 4.33 -18.24 -7.39
C PRO A 106 4.85 -16.87 -7.85
N LEU A 107 6.11 -16.56 -7.61
CA LEU A 107 6.71 -15.33 -8.11
C LEU A 107 7.01 -15.43 -9.60
N ALA A 108 6.65 -14.41 -10.37
CA ALA A 108 7.07 -14.28 -11.76
C ALA A 108 8.54 -13.90 -11.88
N ALA A 109 9.17 -14.27 -12.98
CA ALA A 109 10.55 -13.89 -13.26
C ALA A 109 10.71 -12.37 -13.50
N SER A 110 9.63 -11.70 -13.88
CA SER A 110 9.59 -10.23 -14.09
C SER A 110 8.18 -9.70 -13.94
N TYR A 111 8.10 -8.42 -13.61
CA TYR A 111 6.86 -7.65 -13.53
C TYR A 111 6.94 -6.43 -14.46
N PRO A 112 5.80 -5.94 -14.98
CA PRO A 112 5.80 -4.74 -15.83
C PRO A 112 6.32 -3.52 -15.04
N PRO A 113 6.97 -2.55 -15.73
CA PRO A 113 7.37 -1.30 -15.13
C PRO A 113 6.18 -0.52 -14.55
N GLY A 114 6.41 0.22 -13.47
CA GLY A 114 5.39 1.01 -12.80
C GLY A 114 4.65 0.26 -11.69
N LEU A 115 3.34 0.45 -11.57
CA LEU A 115 2.50 -0.08 -10.51
C LEU A 115 1.62 -1.21 -11.01
N ALA A 116 1.74 -2.40 -10.42
CA ALA A 116 0.82 -3.50 -10.59
C ALA A 116 0.08 -3.79 -9.28
N VAL A 117 -1.22 -4.09 -9.34
CA VAL A 117 -2.08 -4.36 -8.18
C VAL A 117 -2.90 -5.62 -8.38
N VAL A 118 -3.31 -6.26 -7.29
CA VAL A 118 -4.23 -7.40 -7.38
C VAL A 118 -5.58 -6.95 -7.95
N PRO A 119 -6.18 -7.70 -8.88
CA PRO A 119 -7.37 -7.29 -9.64
C PRO A 119 -8.69 -7.50 -8.88
N VAL A 120 -8.72 -7.20 -7.59
CA VAL A 120 -9.94 -7.35 -6.76
C VAL A 120 -11.03 -6.37 -7.20
N VAL A 121 -10.64 -5.13 -7.51
CA VAL A 121 -11.56 -4.08 -7.95
C VAL A 121 -10.91 -3.24 -9.04
N ARG A 122 -11.53 -3.21 -10.24
CA ARG A 122 -11.03 -2.44 -11.39
C ARG A 122 -11.85 -1.16 -11.58
N LYS A 123 -11.80 -0.25 -10.60
CA LYS A 123 -12.53 1.02 -10.62
C LYS A 123 -11.58 2.20 -10.78
N SER A 124 -12.09 3.33 -11.28
CA SER A 124 -11.42 4.61 -11.11
C SER A 124 -11.48 5.06 -9.65
N VAL A 125 -10.67 6.05 -9.28
CA VAL A 125 -10.75 6.66 -7.95
C VAL A 125 -12.13 7.28 -7.74
N ALA A 126 -12.69 7.94 -8.76
CA ALA A 126 -14.04 8.53 -8.70
C ALA A 126 -15.12 7.47 -8.42
N GLU A 127 -15.16 6.39 -9.20
CA GLU A 127 -16.10 5.29 -9.02
C GLU A 127 -15.98 4.62 -7.64
N HIS A 128 -14.75 4.47 -7.14
CA HIS A 128 -14.53 3.93 -5.80
C HIS A 128 -15.07 4.86 -4.72
N LEU A 129 -14.85 6.17 -4.84
CA LEU A 129 -15.38 7.16 -3.89
C LEU A 129 -16.91 7.18 -3.87
N GLU A 130 -17.57 7.00 -5.00
CA GLU A 130 -19.03 6.92 -5.07
C GLU A 130 -19.59 5.72 -4.31
N THR A 131 -18.92 4.58 -4.40
CA THR A 131 -19.41 3.33 -3.80
C THR A 131 -18.98 3.13 -2.35
N CYS A 132 -17.77 3.56 -1.98
CA CYS A 132 -17.13 3.18 -0.71
C CYS A 132 -16.64 4.36 0.14
N GLY A 133 -17.03 5.60 -0.13
CA GLY A 133 -16.54 6.70 0.69
C GLY A 133 -16.70 8.08 0.09
N SER A 134 -17.92 8.42 -0.33
CA SER A 134 -18.25 9.72 -0.91
C SER A 134 -17.86 10.91 -0.02
N TRP A 135 -17.85 10.75 1.28
CA TRP A 135 -17.41 11.76 2.24
C TRP A 135 -15.93 12.17 2.05
N ARG A 136 -15.10 11.32 1.45
CA ARG A 136 -13.69 11.60 1.14
C ARG A 136 -13.53 12.41 -0.17
N ARG A 137 -14.56 12.49 -1.00
CA ARG A 137 -14.47 13.13 -2.33
C ARG A 137 -13.87 14.55 -2.29
N PRO A 138 -14.26 15.46 -1.36
CA PRO A 138 -13.67 16.81 -1.30
C PRO A 138 -12.15 16.79 -1.08
N ALA A 139 -11.65 15.85 -0.25
CA ALA A 139 -10.22 15.71 -0.01
C ALA A 139 -9.49 15.22 -1.26
N PHE A 140 -10.05 14.23 -1.97
CA PHE A 140 -9.48 13.72 -3.22
C PHE A 140 -9.52 14.75 -4.35
N GLU A 141 -10.56 15.57 -4.46
CA GLU A 141 -10.59 16.67 -5.43
C GLU A 141 -9.54 17.74 -5.13
N THR A 142 -9.31 18.05 -3.85
CA THR A 142 -8.23 18.94 -3.44
C THR A 142 -6.87 18.34 -3.79
N LEU A 143 -6.68 17.06 -3.51
CA LEU A 143 -5.45 16.34 -3.87
C LEU A 143 -5.23 16.31 -5.38
N ALA A 144 -6.25 16.02 -6.17
CA ALA A 144 -6.17 16.00 -7.63
C ALA A 144 -5.74 17.37 -8.19
N ARG A 145 -6.34 18.47 -7.70
CA ARG A 145 -5.93 19.83 -8.08
C ARG A 145 -4.49 20.14 -7.69
N ASP A 146 -4.07 19.75 -6.48
CA ASP A 146 -2.70 19.98 -5.99
C ASP A 146 -1.65 19.24 -6.83
N LEU A 147 -1.94 17.99 -7.19
CA LEU A 147 -0.98 17.14 -7.91
C LEU A 147 -0.95 17.39 -9.43
N THR A 148 -2.09 17.69 -10.05
CA THR A 148 -2.22 17.70 -11.51
C THR A 148 -2.84 18.98 -12.08
N GLY A 149 -3.41 19.84 -11.23
CA GLY A 149 -4.20 21.00 -11.65
C GLY A 149 -5.61 20.69 -12.13
N ASP A 150 -5.98 19.40 -12.25
CA ASP A 150 -7.27 18.95 -12.80
C ASP A 150 -7.92 17.85 -11.98
N ILE A 151 -9.20 18.02 -11.65
CA ILE A 151 -10.00 17.01 -10.93
C ILE A 151 -10.43 15.85 -11.84
N ALA A 152 -10.45 16.04 -13.16
CA ALA A 152 -10.83 14.99 -14.10
C ALA A 152 -9.91 13.76 -14.03
N ILE A 153 -8.70 13.91 -13.47
CA ILE A 153 -7.78 12.80 -13.21
C ILE A 153 -8.43 11.72 -12.31
N LEU A 154 -9.39 12.06 -11.46
CA LEU A 154 -10.10 11.09 -10.62
C LEU A 154 -10.89 10.05 -11.43
N GLU A 155 -11.35 10.42 -12.62
CA GLU A 155 -12.09 9.53 -13.52
C GLU A 155 -11.18 8.52 -14.25
N THR A 156 -9.90 8.84 -14.39
CA THR A 156 -8.94 8.03 -15.15
C THR A 156 -7.92 7.33 -14.26
N ALA A 157 -7.49 7.96 -13.14
CA ALA A 157 -6.63 7.32 -12.16
C ALA A 157 -7.32 6.09 -11.55
N ARG A 158 -6.60 4.99 -11.45
CA ARG A 158 -7.14 3.71 -10.98
C ARG A 158 -7.02 3.58 -9.48
N TRP A 159 -8.09 3.18 -8.82
CA TRP A 159 -8.03 2.79 -7.41
C TRP A 159 -7.22 1.50 -7.26
N CYS A 160 -6.33 1.48 -6.27
CA CYS A 160 -5.42 0.37 -6.03
C CYS A 160 -5.85 -0.42 -4.80
N HIS A 161 -5.90 -1.74 -4.90
CA HIS A 161 -6.11 -2.57 -3.72
C HIS A 161 -4.85 -2.57 -2.85
N GLU A 162 -5.03 -2.39 -1.55
CA GLU A 162 -3.97 -2.00 -0.61
C GLU A 162 -3.22 -3.19 -0.01
N THR A 163 -3.77 -4.41 -0.14
CA THR A 163 -3.25 -5.64 0.51
C THR A 163 -2.00 -6.19 -0.17
N CYS A 164 -1.98 -6.17 -1.50
CA CYS A 164 -0.86 -6.68 -2.30
C CYS A 164 -0.70 -5.87 -3.59
N TYR A 165 0.49 -5.35 -3.82
CA TYR A 165 0.84 -4.61 -5.03
C TYR A 165 2.35 -4.63 -5.28
N ALA A 166 2.75 -4.43 -6.51
CA ALA A 166 4.16 -4.40 -6.91
C ALA A 166 4.50 -3.05 -7.54
N VAL A 167 5.69 -2.56 -7.24
CA VAL A 167 6.30 -1.41 -7.92
C VAL A 167 7.58 -1.88 -8.57
N THR A 168 7.68 -1.70 -9.89
CA THR A 168 8.87 -2.02 -10.68
C THR A 168 9.48 -0.75 -11.24
N ARG A 169 10.80 -0.61 -11.12
CA ARG A 169 11.54 0.56 -11.59
C ARG A 169 11.36 0.79 -13.09
N ASP A 170 11.23 2.09 -13.45
CA ASP A 170 11.27 2.59 -14.83
C ASP A 170 11.93 3.96 -14.94
N GLY A 171 12.41 4.52 -13.80
CA GLY A 171 12.97 5.85 -13.67
C GLY A 171 11.98 6.94 -13.26
N ALA A 172 10.68 6.62 -13.15
CA ALA A 172 9.65 7.55 -12.67
C ALA A 172 9.26 7.33 -11.20
N GLU A 173 9.84 6.34 -10.52
CA GLU A 173 9.49 5.96 -9.15
C GLU A 173 9.65 7.09 -8.13
N GLU A 174 10.62 7.97 -8.31
CA GLU A 174 10.78 9.11 -7.40
C GLU A 174 9.59 10.07 -7.52
N ARG A 175 9.07 10.30 -8.72
CA ARG A 175 7.87 11.12 -8.97
C ARG A 175 6.64 10.49 -8.33
N PHE A 176 6.50 9.16 -8.44
CA PHE A 176 5.47 8.40 -7.76
C PHE A 176 5.51 8.57 -6.25
N PHE A 177 6.69 8.39 -5.62
CA PHE A 177 6.84 8.53 -4.17
C PHE A 177 6.62 9.94 -3.66
N GLN A 178 7.05 10.96 -4.41
CA GLN A 178 6.79 12.37 -4.07
C GLN A 178 5.31 12.69 -4.12
N ALA A 179 4.60 12.27 -5.17
CA ALA A 179 3.14 12.44 -5.28
C ALA A 179 2.40 11.70 -4.15
N TRP A 180 2.81 10.46 -3.82
CA TRP A 180 2.23 9.72 -2.70
C TRP A 180 2.48 10.41 -1.36
N ALA A 181 3.71 10.88 -1.09
CA ALA A 181 4.04 11.60 0.13
C ALA A 181 3.20 12.87 0.26
N ARG A 182 3.08 13.67 -0.82
CA ARG A 182 2.23 14.86 -0.86
C ARG A 182 0.76 14.53 -0.59
N GLY A 183 0.27 13.45 -1.18
CA GLY A 183 -1.09 12.95 -0.93
C GLY A 183 -1.32 12.57 0.52
N ALA A 184 -0.38 11.86 1.14
CA ALA A 184 -0.44 11.48 2.55
C ALA A 184 -0.52 12.71 3.48
N GLU A 185 0.31 13.72 3.25
CA GLU A 185 0.32 14.97 4.01
C GLU A 185 -1.01 15.72 3.89
N LEU A 186 -1.53 15.84 2.67
CA LEU A 186 -2.77 16.55 2.40
C LEU A 186 -3.97 15.85 3.03
N MET A 187 -4.07 14.52 2.87
CA MET A 187 -5.15 13.72 3.47
C MET A 187 -5.11 13.80 5.00
N GLN A 188 -3.93 13.68 5.60
CA GLN A 188 -3.75 13.86 7.04
C GLN A 188 -4.14 15.26 7.50
N GLY A 189 -3.75 16.30 6.77
CA GLY A 189 -4.10 17.70 7.08
C GLY A 189 -5.60 17.95 7.04
N GLN A 190 -6.36 17.19 6.27
CA GLN A 190 -7.81 17.23 6.19
C GLN A 190 -8.52 16.26 7.16
N GLY A 191 -7.77 15.54 8.00
CA GLY A 191 -8.32 14.55 8.92
C GLY A 191 -8.82 13.28 8.25
N VAL A 192 -8.40 13.02 7.00
CA VAL A 192 -8.74 11.81 6.26
C VAL A 192 -7.59 10.80 6.41
N PHE A 193 -7.84 9.70 7.12
CA PHE A 193 -6.82 8.70 7.47
C PHE A 193 -7.05 7.36 6.77
N SER A 194 -7.77 7.37 5.67
CA SER A 194 -8.08 6.18 4.86
C SER A 194 -8.01 6.50 3.38
N GLY A 195 -7.92 5.47 2.55
CA GLY A 195 -7.95 5.62 1.10
C GLY A 195 -6.56 5.75 0.48
N GLU A 196 -5.57 5.12 1.09
CA GLU A 196 -4.23 5.06 0.52
C GLU A 196 -4.24 4.49 -0.91
N GLY A 197 -5.14 3.55 -1.22
CA GLY A 197 -5.28 3.01 -2.58
C GLY A 197 -5.67 4.05 -3.62
N GLY A 198 -6.51 5.03 -3.25
CA GLY A 198 -6.83 6.16 -4.13
C GLY A 198 -5.67 7.13 -4.27
N VAL A 199 -4.96 7.42 -3.18
CA VAL A 199 -3.76 8.27 -3.20
C VAL A 199 -2.66 7.62 -4.05
N MET A 200 -2.45 6.31 -3.90
CA MET A 200 -1.50 5.53 -4.67
C MET A 200 -1.83 5.55 -6.17
N GLY A 201 -3.12 5.41 -6.51
CA GLY A 201 -3.58 5.50 -7.90
C GLY A 201 -3.35 6.87 -8.54
N LEU A 202 -3.62 7.96 -7.80
CA LEU A 202 -3.30 9.32 -8.24
C LEU A 202 -1.79 9.52 -8.39
N ALA A 203 -0.99 9.02 -7.45
CA ALA A 203 0.46 9.09 -7.52
C ALA A 203 1.01 8.35 -8.74
N ALA A 204 0.46 7.18 -9.08
CA ALA A 204 0.81 6.44 -10.28
C ALA A 204 0.49 7.25 -11.55
N ALA A 205 -0.69 7.84 -11.62
CA ALA A 205 -1.08 8.71 -12.73
C ALA A 205 -0.14 9.93 -12.88
N CYS A 206 0.27 10.56 -11.76
CA CYS A 206 1.26 11.64 -11.76
C CYS A 206 2.64 11.19 -12.24
N ALA A 207 3.03 9.96 -12.00
CA ALA A 207 4.26 9.37 -12.51
C ALA A 207 4.17 9.04 -14.02
N GLY A 208 2.98 9.12 -14.60
CA GLY A 208 2.69 8.71 -15.98
C GLY A 208 2.47 7.19 -16.11
N TRP A 209 2.21 6.51 -15.00
CA TRP A 209 1.97 5.06 -14.99
C TRP A 209 0.50 4.72 -15.23
N THR A 210 0.30 3.70 -16.04
CA THR A 210 -0.98 2.98 -16.08
C THR A 210 -0.91 1.85 -15.07
N THR A 211 -1.85 1.81 -14.13
CA THR A 211 -1.92 0.71 -13.15
C THR A 211 -2.23 -0.60 -13.85
N ASP A 212 -1.38 -1.61 -13.68
CA ASP A 212 -1.56 -2.95 -14.22
C ASP A 212 -2.35 -3.82 -13.23
N TYR A 213 -3.41 -4.45 -13.70
CA TYR A 213 -4.24 -5.37 -12.90
C TYR A 213 -4.05 -6.84 -13.26
N ASP A 214 -3.24 -7.14 -14.25
CA ASP A 214 -3.11 -8.50 -14.78
C ASP A 214 -1.86 -9.21 -14.27
N ALA A 215 -0.77 -8.46 -14.05
CA ALA A 215 0.52 -9.02 -13.64
C ALA A 215 0.48 -9.76 -12.29
N LEU A 216 -0.40 -9.34 -11.36
CA LEU A 216 -0.56 -9.98 -10.05
C LEU A 216 -1.74 -10.96 -9.98
N THR A 217 -2.48 -11.17 -11.07
CA THR A 217 -3.59 -12.14 -11.12
C THR A 217 -3.18 -13.55 -10.68
N PRO A 218 -2.01 -14.07 -11.07
CA PRO A 218 -1.57 -15.40 -10.61
C PRO A 218 -1.35 -15.51 -9.10
N LEU A 219 -1.18 -14.38 -8.39
CA LEU A 219 -0.94 -14.35 -6.94
C LEU A 219 -2.24 -14.41 -6.14
N VAL A 220 -3.37 -13.98 -6.72
CA VAL A 220 -4.67 -13.85 -6.01
C VAL A 220 -5.07 -15.11 -5.25
N PRO A 221 -4.99 -16.32 -5.81
CA PRO A 221 -5.37 -17.53 -5.08
C PRO A 221 -4.50 -17.87 -3.87
N PHE A 222 -3.31 -17.26 -3.78
CA PHE A 222 -2.32 -17.52 -2.74
C PHE A 222 -2.27 -16.42 -1.68
N VAL A 223 -2.99 -15.30 -1.86
CA VAL A 223 -3.00 -14.18 -0.91
C VAL A 223 -4.24 -14.28 -0.05
N GLU A 224 -4.06 -14.68 1.19
CA GLU A 224 -5.11 -14.69 2.22
C GLU A 224 -4.90 -13.47 3.12
N HIS A 225 -5.98 -12.75 3.43
CA HIS A 225 -5.94 -11.59 4.32
C HIS A 225 -6.76 -11.87 5.58
N GLU A 226 -6.12 -11.88 6.74
CA GLU A 226 -6.76 -12.19 8.02
C GLU A 226 -7.60 -11.02 8.58
N GLY A 227 -7.40 -9.83 8.05
CA GLY A 227 -7.99 -8.57 8.54
C GLY A 227 -9.48 -8.35 8.26
N GLY A 228 -10.22 -9.35 7.75
CA GLY A 228 -11.68 -9.30 7.68
C GLY A 228 -12.25 -8.19 6.81
N GLY A 229 -11.71 -7.96 5.63
CA GLY A 229 -12.41 -7.23 4.57
C GLY A 229 -13.68 -8.03 4.18
N PRO A 230 -14.74 -7.36 3.66
CA PRO A 230 -15.95 -8.06 3.27
C PRO A 230 -15.57 -9.15 2.26
N LYS A 231 -15.94 -10.39 2.57
CA LYS A 231 -15.97 -11.47 1.58
C LYS A 231 -17.06 -11.05 0.60
N GLU A 232 -16.70 -10.33 -0.44
CA GLU A 232 -17.58 -10.11 -1.56
C GLU A 232 -17.72 -11.48 -2.27
N ALA A 233 -18.90 -12.04 -2.11
CA ALA A 233 -19.37 -13.22 -2.83
C ALA A 233 -19.79 -12.83 -4.24
#